data_dc4c024fe353be8e07021f5952cff565
#
_entry.id   dc4c024fe353be8e07021f5952cff565
#
_cell.length_a   1.000
_cell.length_b   1.000
_cell.length_c   1.000
_cell.angle_alpha   90.00
_cell.angle_beta   90.00
_cell.angle_gamma   90.00
#
_symmetry.space_group_name_H-M   'P 1'
#
loop_
_entity.id
_entity.type
_entity.pdbx_description
1 polymer ?
#
loop_
_entity_poly.entity_id
_entity_poly.type
_entity_poly.pdbx_seq_one_letter_code
_entity_poly.pdbx_strand_id
1 'polypeptide(L)'
;MDTLKEVFLKKYPQYGKVLRVYEEVNEVECTFDSITKPRLYNFVQALNERVATNSAKTYCAMLKSILNLYSDMYSFPKGFEAILTLKKDATQSTWLTDDEIKTLLAYNPINETERAVKNCFLLGCLTGARHSDYIEFTEDNIVDGRLIYVSRKTKIKAEIPAAPAVLRILKENREYGINERKVSDVTFNDTIRSICRRCGISKRIKLYQAGEYITGEKWEFISS
;
A
#
# COMPACT_ATOMS: atom_id res chain seq x y z
N MET A 1 19.69 -18.38 -21.77
CA MET A 1 19.26 -18.66 -20.38
C MET A 1 19.07 -17.31 -19.73
N ASP A 2 17.90 -17.05 -19.14
CA ASP A 2 17.61 -15.72 -18.57
C ASP A 2 18.53 -15.47 -17.36
N THR A 3 19.06 -14.26 -17.23
CA THR A 3 19.87 -13.86 -16.07
C THR A 3 18.99 -13.66 -14.83
N LEU A 4 19.55 -13.73 -13.62
CA LEU A 4 18.82 -13.45 -12.39
C LEU A 4 18.12 -12.09 -12.47
N LYS A 5 18.80 -11.07 -13.01
CA LYS A 5 18.27 -9.71 -13.16
C LYS A 5 17.05 -9.67 -14.09
N GLU A 6 17.10 -10.35 -15.25
CA GLU A 6 15.97 -10.40 -16.19
C GLU A 6 14.75 -11.07 -15.55
N VAL A 7 14.94 -12.21 -14.89
CA VAL A 7 13.87 -12.94 -14.21
C VAL A 7 13.29 -12.12 -13.07
N PHE A 8 14.15 -11.50 -12.27
CA PHE A 8 13.72 -10.65 -11.17
C PHE A 8 12.88 -9.46 -11.67
N LEU A 9 13.36 -8.74 -12.67
CA LEU A 9 12.65 -7.57 -13.22
C LEU A 9 11.37 -7.95 -13.97
N LYS A 10 11.31 -9.11 -14.59
CA LYS A 10 10.09 -9.64 -15.20
C LYS A 10 8.99 -9.88 -14.15
N LYS A 11 9.37 -10.38 -12.97
CA LYS A 11 8.43 -10.63 -11.85
C LYS A 11 8.16 -9.37 -11.02
N TYR A 12 9.16 -8.51 -10.85
CA TYR A 12 9.13 -7.32 -10.00
C TYR A 12 9.69 -6.07 -10.73
N PRO A 13 8.98 -5.54 -11.74
CA PRO A 13 9.52 -4.52 -12.65
C PRO A 13 10.00 -3.24 -11.95
N GLN A 14 9.33 -2.85 -10.84
CA GLN A 14 9.62 -1.59 -10.13
C GLN A 14 10.70 -1.74 -9.04
N TYR A 15 11.24 -2.95 -8.83
CA TYR A 15 12.10 -3.27 -7.69
C TYR A 15 13.57 -3.52 -8.06
N GLY A 16 14.04 -3.02 -9.20
CA GLY A 16 15.44 -3.15 -9.62
C GLY A 16 16.46 -2.61 -8.60
N LYS A 17 16.06 -1.64 -7.77
CA LYS A 17 16.87 -1.15 -6.65
C LYS A 17 17.29 -2.23 -5.64
N VAL A 18 16.50 -3.32 -5.52
CA VAL A 18 16.81 -4.44 -4.61
C VAL A 18 18.09 -5.15 -5.03
N LEU A 19 18.23 -5.43 -6.32
CA LEU A 19 19.44 -6.07 -6.86
C LEU A 19 20.64 -5.12 -6.78
N ARG A 20 20.44 -3.82 -7.03
CA ARG A 20 21.51 -2.82 -6.87
C ARG A 20 22.09 -2.78 -5.46
N VAL A 21 21.27 -2.90 -4.43
CA VAL A 21 21.78 -2.99 -3.05
C VAL A 21 22.70 -4.21 -2.88
N TYR A 22 22.33 -5.37 -3.44
CA TYR A 22 23.15 -6.58 -3.41
C TYR A 22 24.50 -6.35 -4.13
N GLU A 23 24.44 -5.74 -5.32
CA GLU A 23 25.62 -5.44 -6.16
C GLU A 23 26.58 -4.47 -5.47
N GLU A 24 26.05 -3.38 -4.91
CA GLU A 24 26.84 -2.35 -4.22
C GLU A 24 27.60 -2.87 -3.01
N VAL A 25 26.92 -3.65 -2.13
CA VAL A 25 27.55 -4.07 -0.87
C VAL A 25 28.47 -5.27 -1.03
N ASN A 26 28.39 -5.98 -2.15
CA ASN A 26 29.24 -7.14 -2.41
C ASN A 26 30.25 -6.89 -3.53
N GLU A 27 30.22 -5.71 -4.16
CA GLU A 27 31.09 -5.32 -5.28
C GLU A 27 31.12 -6.36 -6.41
N VAL A 28 29.93 -6.93 -6.70
CA VAL A 28 29.77 -8.01 -7.68
C VAL A 28 28.38 -7.93 -8.34
N GLU A 29 28.29 -8.31 -9.61
CA GLU A 29 27.02 -8.42 -10.28
C GLU A 29 26.12 -9.48 -9.61
N CYS A 30 24.83 -9.18 -9.48
CA CYS A 30 23.85 -10.10 -8.90
C CYS A 30 23.43 -11.14 -9.92
N THR A 31 24.16 -12.26 -9.97
CA THR A 31 23.92 -13.44 -10.81
C THR A 31 23.54 -14.63 -9.93
N PHE A 32 22.98 -15.69 -10.52
CA PHE A 32 22.69 -16.94 -9.79
C PHE A 32 23.95 -17.52 -9.13
N ASP A 33 25.09 -17.48 -9.82
CA ASP A 33 26.37 -18.01 -9.34
C ASP A 33 27.02 -17.12 -8.27
N SER A 34 26.65 -15.84 -8.21
CA SER A 34 27.19 -14.92 -7.22
C SER A 34 26.59 -15.11 -5.81
N ILE A 35 25.50 -15.89 -5.69
CA ILE A 35 24.77 -16.07 -4.43
C ILE A 35 25.56 -16.94 -3.47
N THR A 36 26.11 -16.33 -2.42
CA THR A 36 26.82 -17.01 -1.33
C THR A 36 26.30 -16.59 0.04
N LYS A 37 26.51 -17.39 1.09
CA LYS A 37 26.09 -17.02 2.46
C LYS A 37 26.61 -15.66 2.90
N PRO A 38 27.92 -15.36 2.82
CA PRO A 38 28.44 -14.06 3.23
C PRO A 38 27.77 -12.90 2.50
N ARG A 39 27.60 -13.02 1.18
CA ARG A 39 26.96 -11.98 0.37
C ARG A 39 25.48 -11.77 0.72
N LEU A 40 24.76 -12.84 1.04
CA LEU A 40 23.38 -12.72 1.52
C LEU A 40 23.29 -12.03 2.89
N TYR A 41 24.22 -12.30 3.81
CA TYR A 41 24.29 -11.58 5.09
C TYR A 41 24.59 -10.09 4.90
N ASN A 42 25.59 -9.75 4.06
CA ASN A 42 25.89 -8.35 3.72
C ASN A 42 24.67 -7.63 3.14
N PHE A 43 23.96 -8.28 2.22
CA PHE A 43 22.73 -7.76 1.62
C PHE A 43 21.64 -7.51 2.65
N VAL A 44 21.36 -8.46 3.53
CA VAL A 44 20.35 -8.31 4.60
C VAL A 44 20.72 -7.19 5.56
N GLN A 45 22.00 -7.12 5.98
CA GLN A 45 22.49 -6.06 6.84
C GLN A 45 22.29 -4.68 6.18
N ALA A 46 22.72 -4.53 4.94
CA ALA A 46 22.56 -3.29 4.20
C ALA A 46 21.09 -2.87 4.01
N LEU A 47 20.19 -3.82 3.81
CA LEU A 47 18.75 -3.53 3.77
C LEU A 47 18.24 -3.01 5.12
N ASN A 48 18.63 -3.64 6.23
CA ASN A 48 18.19 -3.21 7.57
C ASN A 48 18.70 -1.82 7.94
N GLU A 49 19.85 -1.40 7.40
CA GLU A 49 20.42 -0.05 7.61
C GLU A 49 19.77 1.00 6.71
N ARG A 50 19.29 0.62 5.51
CA ARG A 50 18.85 1.58 4.48
C ARG A 50 17.34 1.76 4.40
N VAL A 51 16.54 0.79 4.86
CA VAL A 51 15.09 0.80 4.72
C VAL A 51 14.40 0.26 5.97
N ALA A 52 13.12 0.62 6.16
CA ALA A 52 12.31 0.08 7.26
C ALA A 52 12.25 -1.46 7.23
N THR A 53 12.21 -2.11 8.40
CA THR A 53 12.26 -3.57 8.58
C THR A 53 11.25 -4.32 7.70
N ASN A 54 10.02 -3.83 7.61
CA ASN A 54 8.99 -4.45 6.76
C ASN A 54 9.30 -4.34 5.26
N SER A 55 10.01 -3.29 4.82
CA SER A 55 10.51 -3.17 3.45
C SER A 55 11.67 -4.12 3.20
N ALA A 56 12.64 -4.20 4.13
CA ALA A 56 13.75 -5.15 4.08
C ALA A 56 13.22 -6.59 3.98
N LYS A 57 12.23 -6.96 4.81
CA LYS A 57 11.55 -8.25 4.74
C LYS A 57 10.96 -8.53 3.35
N THR A 58 10.26 -7.54 2.77
CA THR A 58 9.66 -7.68 1.44
C THR A 58 10.72 -7.90 0.38
N TYR A 59 11.81 -7.14 0.41
CA TYR A 59 12.91 -7.24 -0.55
C TYR A 59 13.65 -8.57 -0.45
N CYS A 60 13.91 -9.04 0.77
CA CYS A 60 14.45 -10.38 0.99
C CYS A 60 13.51 -11.48 0.47
N ALA A 61 12.21 -11.36 0.71
CA ALA A 61 11.21 -12.31 0.22
C ALA A 61 11.14 -12.35 -1.31
N MET A 62 11.31 -11.19 -1.98
CA MET A 62 11.37 -11.11 -3.44
C MET A 62 12.56 -11.89 -3.98
N LEU A 63 13.78 -11.64 -3.47
CA LEU A 63 14.96 -12.38 -3.88
C LEU A 63 14.81 -13.87 -3.58
N LYS A 64 14.39 -14.24 -2.36
CA LYS A 64 14.13 -15.63 -1.98
C LYS A 64 13.19 -16.34 -2.93
N SER A 65 12.11 -15.67 -3.37
CA SER A 65 11.14 -16.29 -4.29
C SER A 65 11.72 -16.58 -5.67
N ILE A 66 12.69 -15.80 -6.15
CA ILE A 66 13.41 -16.07 -7.39
C ILE A 66 14.38 -17.24 -7.20
N LEU A 67 15.17 -17.23 -6.12
CA LEU A 67 16.11 -18.32 -5.85
C LEU A 67 15.38 -19.67 -5.71
N ASN A 68 14.24 -19.70 -5.00
CA ASN A 68 13.44 -20.92 -4.90
C ASN A 68 12.92 -21.42 -6.27
N LEU A 69 12.51 -20.50 -7.15
CA LEU A 69 12.03 -20.86 -8.48
C LEU A 69 13.12 -21.52 -9.33
N TYR A 70 14.39 -21.21 -9.07
CA TYR A 70 15.54 -21.70 -9.85
C TYR A 70 16.42 -22.69 -9.06
N SER A 71 15.95 -23.20 -7.91
CA SER A 71 16.69 -24.12 -7.05
C SER A 71 17.03 -25.48 -7.71
N ASP A 72 16.24 -25.89 -8.68
CA ASP A 72 16.50 -27.13 -9.45
C ASP A 72 17.57 -26.95 -10.53
N MET A 73 17.85 -25.69 -10.91
CA MET A 73 18.79 -25.38 -12.01
C MET A 73 20.14 -24.87 -11.48
N TYR A 74 20.16 -24.27 -10.29
CA TYR A 74 21.34 -23.66 -9.67
C TYR A 74 21.50 -24.16 -8.23
N SER A 75 22.76 -24.36 -7.82
CA SER A 75 23.09 -24.77 -6.44
C SER A 75 23.25 -23.53 -5.57
N PHE A 76 22.32 -23.32 -4.64
CA PHE A 76 22.40 -22.23 -3.67
C PHE A 76 22.93 -22.71 -2.30
N PRO A 77 23.48 -21.80 -1.48
CA PRO A 77 24.02 -22.17 -0.17
C PRO A 77 22.90 -22.68 0.75
N LYS A 78 23.14 -23.81 1.43
CA LYS A 78 22.16 -24.39 2.39
C LYS A 78 21.69 -23.34 3.40
N GLY A 79 20.38 -23.23 3.57
CA GLY A 79 19.75 -22.32 4.53
C GLY A 79 19.64 -20.87 4.04
N PHE A 80 19.80 -20.60 2.75
CA PHE A 80 19.60 -19.26 2.19
C PHE A 80 18.18 -18.72 2.47
N GLU A 81 17.19 -19.60 2.52
CA GLU A 81 15.80 -19.24 2.83
C GLU A 81 15.69 -18.65 4.26
N ALA A 82 16.43 -19.22 5.21
CA ALA A 82 16.44 -18.71 6.57
C ALA A 82 17.09 -17.33 6.66
N ILE A 83 18.22 -17.11 5.93
CA ILE A 83 18.88 -15.80 5.86
C ILE A 83 17.95 -14.74 5.30
N LEU A 84 17.20 -15.07 4.25
CA LEU A 84 16.25 -14.16 3.58
C LEU A 84 14.85 -14.13 4.23
N THR A 85 14.65 -14.73 5.40
CA THR A 85 13.39 -14.72 6.14
C THR A 85 13.49 -13.79 7.34
N LEU A 86 13.08 -12.53 7.17
CA LEU A 86 13.05 -11.56 8.26
C LEU A 86 11.71 -11.58 9.00
N LYS A 87 11.75 -11.30 10.32
CA LYS A 87 10.54 -11.11 11.12
C LYS A 87 9.84 -9.81 10.70
N LYS A 88 8.54 -9.80 10.84
CA LYS A 88 7.74 -8.60 10.61
C LYS A 88 7.67 -7.78 11.89
N ASP A 89 7.93 -6.48 11.80
CA ASP A 89 7.64 -5.56 12.89
C ASP A 89 6.13 -5.32 12.98
N ALA A 90 5.63 -5.23 14.20
CA ALA A 90 4.28 -4.78 14.44
C ALA A 90 4.15 -3.33 13.96
N THR A 91 3.05 -3.02 13.31
CA THR A 91 2.72 -1.66 12.89
C THR A 91 1.32 -1.35 13.37
N GLN A 92 1.19 -0.28 14.15
CA GLN A 92 -0.11 0.23 14.57
C GLN A 92 -0.62 1.22 13.52
N SER A 93 -1.93 1.20 13.31
CA SER A 93 -2.63 2.17 12.46
C SER A 93 -3.73 2.85 13.25
N THR A 94 -4.20 3.97 12.76
CA THR A 94 -5.36 4.67 13.30
C THR A 94 -6.51 4.63 12.29
N TRP A 95 -7.71 4.90 12.75
CA TRP A 95 -8.93 4.99 11.94
C TRP A 95 -9.78 6.16 12.41
N LEU A 96 -10.67 6.62 11.55
CA LEU A 96 -11.65 7.66 11.92
C LEU A 96 -12.77 7.06 12.76
N THR A 97 -13.22 7.83 13.76
CA THR A 97 -14.44 7.51 14.50
C THR A 97 -15.68 7.90 13.69
N ASP A 98 -16.86 7.40 14.11
CA ASP A 98 -18.13 7.74 13.44
C ASP A 98 -18.39 9.25 13.43
N ASP A 99 -18.01 9.97 14.50
CA ASP A 99 -18.21 11.42 14.56
C ASP A 99 -17.23 12.18 13.64
N GLU A 100 -15.99 11.70 13.52
CA GLU A 100 -15.04 12.24 12.55
C GLU A 100 -15.50 11.97 11.10
N ILE A 101 -16.08 10.81 10.82
CA ILE A 101 -16.68 10.50 9.52
C ILE A 101 -17.88 11.42 9.24
N LYS A 102 -18.77 11.66 10.23
CA LYS A 102 -19.88 12.62 10.09
C LYS A 102 -19.36 14.04 9.81
N THR A 103 -18.28 14.45 10.48
CA THR A 103 -17.64 15.75 10.23
C THR A 103 -17.12 15.87 8.82
N LEU A 104 -16.45 14.82 8.30
CA LEU A 104 -16.00 14.78 6.91
C LEU A 104 -17.17 14.78 5.92
N LEU A 105 -18.26 14.07 6.21
CA LEU A 105 -19.47 14.09 5.38
C LEU A 105 -20.08 15.49 5.28
N ALA A 106 -20.02 16.28 6.34
CA ALA A 106 -20.51 17.66 6.41
C ALA A 106 -19.54 18.69 5.82
N TYR A 107 -18.28 18.33 5.58
CA TYR A 107 -17.27 19.25 5.06
C TYR A 107 -17.58 19.69 3.63
N ASN A 108 -17.54 21.00 3.37
CA ASN A 108 -17.68 21.58 2.05
C ASN A 108 -16.31 21.74 1.37
N PRO A 109 -16.04 20.97 0.30
CA PRO A 109 -14.77 21.06 -0.43
C PRO A 109 -14.57 22.43 -1.07
N ILE A 110 -13.35 22.97 -1.01
CA ILE A 110 -13.02 24.29 -1.58
C ILE A 110 -12.74 24.24 -3.08
N ASN A 111 -12.52 23.04 -3.64
CA ASN A 111 -12.29 22.80 -5.07
C ASN A 111 -12.69 21.37 -5.43
N GLU A 112 -12.67 21.07 -6.73
CA GLU A 112 -13.07 19.76 -7.24
C GLU A 112 -12.10 18.62 -6.90
N THR A 113 -10.80 18.90 -6.72
CA THR A 113 -9.83 17.89 -6.27
C THR A 113 -10.14 17.45 -4.85
N GLU A 114 -10.43 18.38 -3.95
CA GLU A 114 -10.87 18.04 -2.60
C GLU A 114 -12.20 17.29 -2.60
N ARG A 115 -13.15 17.68 -3.46
CA ARG A 115 -14.41 16.95 -3.60
C ARG A 115 -14.17 15.50 -4.00
N ALA A 116 -13.34 15.29 -5.03
CA ALA A 116 -13.02 13.97 -5.51
C ALA A 116 -12.34 13.12 -4.41
N VAL A 117 -11.32 13.64 -3.77
CA VAL A 117 -10.58 12.95 -2.72
C VAL A 117 -11.46 12.66 -1.50
N LYS A 118 -12.23 13.65 -1.03
CA LYS A 118 -13.18 13.47 0.10
C LYS A 118 -14.18 12.36 -0.20
N ASN A 119 -14.82 12.43 -1.36
CA ASN A 119 -15.85 11.48 -1.74
C ASN A 119 -15.30 10.06 -1.89
N CYS A 120 -14.18 9.90 -2.60
CA CYS A 120 -13.52 8.60 -2.72
C CYS A 120 -13.08 8.05 -1.36
N PHE A 121 -12.47 8.87 -0.50
CA PHE A 121 -12.05 8.45 0.83
C PHE A 121 -13.24 8.01 1.70
N LEU A 122 -14.34 8.76 1.68
CA LEU A 122 -15.57 8.41 2.40
C LEU A 122 -16.19 7.11 1.88
N LEU A 123 -16.14 6.82 0.57
CA LEU A 123 -16.55 5.51 0.04
C LEU A 123 -15.71 4.39 0.68
N GLY A 124 -14.39 4.57 0.79
CA GLY A 124 -13.54 3.62 1.50
C GLY A 124 -13.94 3.42 2.96
N CYS A 125 -14.16 4.51 3.72
CA CYS A 125 -14.58 4.46 5.12
C CYS A 125 -15.93 3.75 5.31
N LEU A 126 -16.90 4.03 4.42
CA LEU A 126 -18.27 3.52 4.54
C LEU A 126 -18.45 2.08 4.04
N THR A 127 -17.54 1.60 3.20
CA THR A 127 -17.65 0.27 2.57
C THR A 127 -16.60 -0.72 3.05
N GLY A 128 -15.49 -0.25 3.63
CA GLY A 128 -14.33 -1.08 3.96
C GLY A 128 -13.61 -1.65 2.74
N ALA A 129 -13.92 -1.17 1.54
CA ALA A 129 -13.25 -1.59 0.31
C ALA A 129 -11.80 -1.07 0.27
N ARG A 130 -10.96 -1.72 -0.54
CA ARG A 130 -9.58 -1.26 -0.75
C ARG A 130 -9.56 -0.02 -1.65
N HIS A 131 -8.50 0.81 -1.51
CA HIS A 131 -8.31 2.00 -2.33
C HIS A 131 -8.47 1.70 -3.83
N SER A 132 -7.80 0.67 -4.33
CA SER A 132 -7.91 0.23 -5.73
C SER A 132 -9.32 -0.18 -6.17
N ASP A 133 -10.21 -0.48 -5.25
CA ASP A 133 -11.57 -0.90 -5.54
C ASP A 133 -12.51 0.32 -5.44
N TYR A 134 -12.51 1.06 -4.33
CA TYR A 134 -13.48 2.13 -4.09
C TYR A 134 -13.32 3.37 -5.01
N ILE A 135 -12.13 3.63 -5.55
CA ILE A 135 -11.91 4.72 -6.52
C ILE A 135 -12.63 4.50 -7.86
N GLU A 136 -13.06 3.27 -8.13
CA GLU A 136 -13.76 2.88 -9.34
C GLU A 136 -15.26 2.73 -9.13
N PHE A 137 -15.79 2.96 -7.94
CA PHE A 137 -17.20 2.78 -7.66
C PHE A 137 -18.04 3.83 -8.37
N THR A 138 -19.09 3.34 -9.07
CA THR A 138 -20.11 4.15 -9.74
C THR A 138 -21.50 3.70 -9.27
N GLU A 139 -22.53 4.38 -9.70
CA GLU A 139 -23.91 3.96 -9.45
C GLU A 139 -24.22 2.60 -10.09
N ASP A 140 -23.51 2.18 -11.14
CA ASP A 140 -23.68 0.86 -11.77
C ASP A 140 -23.31 -0.30 -10.85
N ASN A 141 -22.53 -0.03 -9.80
CA ASN A 141 -22.25 -1.02 -8.76
C ASN A 141 -23.43 -1.26 -7.81
N ILE A 142 -24.51 -0.46 -7.91
CA ILE A 142 -25.68 -0.60 -7.03
C ILE A 142 -26.72 -1.49 -7.68
N VAL A 143 -26.97 -2.64 -7.07
CA VAL A 143 -28.01 -3.59 -7.50
C VAL A 143 -28.85 -3.95 -6.27
N ASP A 144 -30.16 -3.80 -6.36
CA ASP A 144 -31.12 -4.11 -5.29
C ASP A 144 -30.74 -3.54 -3.91
N GLY A 145 -30.28 -2.28 -3.89
CA GLY A 145 -29.87 -1.59 -2.66
C GLY A 145 -28.54 -2.08 -2.07
N ARG A 146 -27.77 -2.85 -2.81
CA ARG A 146 -26.46 -3.36 -2.41
C ARG A 146 -25.38 -2.84 -3.35
N LEU A 147 -24.21 -2.51 -2.79
CA LEU A 147 -23.01 -2.24 -3.55
C LEU A 147 -22.32 -3.57 -3.88
N ILE A 148 -22.21 -3.88 -5.16
CA ILE A 148 -21.64 -5.14 -5.66
C ILE A 148 -20.40 -4.84 -6.49
N TYR A 149 -19.29 -5.50 -6.18
CA TYR A 149 -18.04 -5.38 -6.94
C TYR A 149 -17.19 -6.65 -6.85
N VAL A 150 -16.23 -6.79 -7.76
CA VAL A 150 -15.20 -7.84 -7.70
C VAL A 150 -13.88 -7.18 -7.30
N SER A 151 -13.33 -7.55 -6.14
CA SER A 151 -12.06 -6.98 -5.67
C SER A 151 -10.93 -7.23 -6.66
N ARG A 152 -10.23 -6.18 -7.06
CA ARG A 152 -9.12 -6.25 -8.02
C ARG A 152 -7.97 -7.14 -7.55
N LYS A 153 -7.68 -7.12 -6.24
CA LYS A 153 -6.57 -7.88 -5.65
C LYS A 153 -6.89 -9.36 -5.48
N THR A 154 -8.07 -9.69 -4.98
CA THR A 154 -8.41 -11.07 -4.59
C THR A 154 -9.30 -11.79 -5.60
N LYS A 155 -9.88 -11.06 -6.56
CA LYS A 155 -10.87 -11.56 -7.54
C LYS A 155 -12.13 -12.17 -6.88
N ILE A 156 -12.40 -11.79 -5.64
CA ILE A 156 -13.58 -12.25 -4.90
C ILE A 156 -14.69 -11.20 -5.05
N LYS A 157 -15.90 -11.66 -5.33
CA LYS A 157 -17.12 -10.83 -5.35
C LYS A 157 -17.46 -10.40 -3.91
N ALA A 158 -17.73 -9.13 -3.73
CA ALA A 158 -18.21 -8.55 -2.47
C ALA A 158 -19.58 -7.91 -2.69
N GLU A 159 -20.45 -8.06 -1.69
CA GLU A 159 -21.78 -7.47 -1.65
C GLU A 159 -21.96 -6.76 -0.31
N ILE A 160 -22.16 -5.46 -0.33
CA ILE A 160 -22.26 -4.63 0.86
C ILE A 160 -23.60 -3.90 0.83
N PRO A 161 -24.37 -3.80 1.93
CA PRO A 161 -25.54 -2.93 1.95
C PRO A 161 -25.16 -1.49 1.60
N ALA A 162 -25.84 -0.90 0.62
CA ALA A 162 -25.56 0.48 0.21
C ALA A 162 -26.19 1.47 1.20
N ALA A 163 -25.41 1.97 2.14
CA ALA A 163 -25.88 3.01 3.06
C ALA A 163 -26.31 4.28 2.29
N PRO A 164 -27.30 5.05 2.80
CA PRO A 164 -27.78 6.27 2.13
C PRO A 164 -26.66 7.27 1.82
N ALA A 165 -25.62 7.35 2.65
CA ALA A 165 -24.45 8.19 2.40
C ALA A 165 -23.65 7.72 1.17
N VAL A 166 -23.51 6.40 0.97
CA VAL A 166 -22.83 5.84 -0.22
C VAL A 166 -23.58 6.23 -1.48
N LEU A 167 -24.91 6.05 -1.51
CA LEU A 167 -25.75 6.40 -2.66
C LEU A 167 -25.63 7.89 -3.00
N ARG A 168 -25.66 8.75 -1.97
CA ARG A 168 -25.51 10.21 -2.16
C ARG A 168 -24.14 10.56 -2.75
N ILE A 169 -23.06 9.96 -2.25
CA ILE A 169 -21.70 10.19 -2.74
C ILE A 169 -21.57 9.72 -4.20
N LEU A 170 -22.07 8.55 -4.56
CA LEU A 170 -22.00 8.03 -5.92
C LEU A 170 -22.76 8.94 -6.91
N LYS A 171 -23.95 9.42 -6.51
CA LYS A 171 -24.70 10.40 -7.29
C LYS A 171 -23.92 11.70 -7.48
N GLU A 172 -23.34 12.25 -6.40
CA GLU A 172 -22.50 13.45 -6.46
C GLU A 172 -21.29 13.22 -7.37
N ASN A 173 -20.62 12.06 -7.28
CA ASN A 173 -19.49 11.72 -8.13
C ASN A 173 -19.85 11.74 -9.63
N ARG A 174 -21.03 11.24 -10.00
CA ARG A 174 -21.53 11.31 -11.37
C ARG A 174 -21.81 12.76 -11.78
N GLU A 175 -22.51 13.53 -10.95
CA GLU A 175 -22.89 14.92 -11.23
C GLU A 175 -21.68 15.84 -11.47
N TYR A 176 -20.57 15.60 -10.78
CA TYR A 176 -19.33 16.39 -10.88
C TYR A 176 -18.23 15.73 -11.74
N GLY A 177 -18.51 14.61 -12.42
CA GLY A 177 -17.52 13.92 -13.27
C GLY A 177 -16.29 13.42 -12.52
N ILE A 178 -16.45 13.07 -11.21
CA ILE A 178 -15.31 12.70 -10.34
C ILE A 178 -14.65 11.41 -10.80
N ASN A 179 -15.42 10.45 -11.31
CA ASN A 179 -14.90 9.14 -11.74
C ASN A 179 -13.90 9.23 -12.91
N GLU A 180 -13.93 10.32 -13.68
CA GLU A 180 -13.01 10.57 -14.78
C GLU A 180 -11.70 11.23 -14.33
N ARG A 181 -11.66 11.72 -13.09
CA ARG A 181 -10.54 12.48 -12.54
C ARG A 181 -9.50 11.55 -11.91
N LYS A 182 -8.34 11.49 -12.52
CA LYS A 182 -7.19 10.75 -11.97
C LYS A 182 -6.42 11.62 -10.98
N VAL A 183 -6.37 11.18 -9.72
CA VAL A 183 -5.57 11.80 -8.67
C VAL A 183 -4.45 10.82 -8.28
N SER A 184 -3.20 11.31 -8.19
CA SER A 184 -2.08 10.47 -7.76
C SER A 184 -2.22 10.10 -6.28
N ASP A 185 -1.68 8.95 -5.86
CA ASP A 185 -1.73 8.51 -4.46
C ASP A 185 -1.11 9.54 -3.50
N VAL A 186 -0.05 10.24 -3.93
CA VAL A 186 0.60 11.31 -3.15
C VAL A 186 -0.38 12.48 -2.97
N THR A 187 -0.95 12.99 -4.06
CA THR A 187 -1.93 14.08 -4.02
C THR A 187 -3.16 13.69 -3.22
N PHE A 188 -3.64 12.45 -3.35
CA PHE A 188 -4.76 11.94 -2.60
C PHE A 188 -4.49 12.00 -1.09
N ASN A 189 -3.37 11.43 -0.64
CA ASN A 189 -3.01 11.37 0.77
C ASN A 189 -2.76 12.77 1.36
N ASP A 190 -2.09 13.67 0.65
CA ASP A 190 -1.84 15.03 1.11
C ASP A 190 -3.14 15.84 1.21
N THR A 191 -4.03 15.66 0.23
CA THR A 191 -5.34 16.35 0.21
C THR A 191 -6.23 15.86 1.35
N ILE A 192 -6.35 14.54 1.58
CA ILE A 192 -7.19 14.02 2.67
C ILE A 192 -6.66 14.44 4.05
N ARG A 193 -5.35 14.45 4.26
CA ARG A 193 -4.73 14.97 5.49
C ARG A 193 -5.07 16.44 5.71
N SER A 194 -4.97 17.26 4.66
CA SER A 194 -5.34 18.68 4.71
C SER A 194 -6.81 18.88 5.05
N ILE A 195 -7.71 18.10 4.49
CA ILE A 195 -9.14 18.11 4.82
C ILE A 195 -9.35 17.70 6.28
N CYS A 196 -8.76 16.58 6.74
CA CYS A 196 -8.87 16.11 8.12
C CYS A 196 -8.37 17.14 9.12
N ARG A 197 -7.26 17.83 8.81
CA ARG A 197 -6.74 18.94 9.63
C ARG A 197 -7.76 20.08 9.76
N ARG A 198 -8.37 20.51 8.64
CA ARG A 198 -9.39 21.57 8.65
C ARG A 198 -10.68 21.14 9.34
N CYS A 199 -10.99 19.85 9.35
CA CYS A 199 -12.10 19.28 10.10
C CYS A 199 -11.82 19.15 11.61
N GLY A 200 -10.64 19.56 12.09
CA GLY A 200 -10.30 19.51 13.51
C GLY A 200 -9.97 18.10 14.03
N ILE A 201 -9.58 17.17 13.12
CA ILE A 201 -9.17 15.80 13.51
C ILE A 201 -7.73 15.86 14.03
N SER A 202 -7.51 16.56 15.13
CA SER A 202 -6.19 16.91 15.66
C SER A 202 -5.83 16.21 16.98
N LYS A 203 -6.62 15.20 17.39
CA LYS A 203 -6.30 14.45 18.61
C LYS A 203 -4.88 13.91 18.54
N ARG A 204 -4.07 14.21 19.55
CA ARG A 204 -2.70 13.69 19.64
C ARG A 204 -2.70 12.21 19.95
N ILE A 205 -2.02 11.43 19.14
CA ILE A 205 -1.93 9.96 19.25
C ILE A 205 -0.48 9.51 19.18
N LYS A 206 -0.22 8.31 19.71
CA LYS A 206 1.08 7.66 19.69
C LYS A 206 0.92 6.30 19.02
N LEU A 207 1.64 6.05 17.94
CA LEU A 207 1.59 4.81 17.18
C LEU A 207 2.98 4.18 17.10
N TYR A 208 3.04 2.85 17.15
CA TYR A 208 4.26 2.10 16.91
C TYR A 208 4.38 1.80 15.41
N GLN A 209 5.43 2.33 14.77
CA GLN A 209 5.70 2.15 13.34
C GLN A 209 7.21 2.06 13.09
N ALA A 210 7.62 1.19 12.20
CA ALA A 210 9.02 1.03 11.77
C ALA A 210 10.02 0.83 12.93
N GLY A 211 9.61 0.15 14.02
CA GLY A 211 10.49 -0.16 15.15
C GLY A 211 10.49 0.89 16.26
N GLU A 212 9.76 2.00 16.13
CA GLU A 212 9.71 3.09 17.11
C GLU A 212 8.30 3.64 17.35
N TYR A 213 8.16 4.40 18.45
CA TYR A 213 6.94 5.12 18.75
C TYR A 213 6.98 6.52 18.15
N ILE A 214 6.06 6.80 17.22
CA ILE A 214 5.87 8.11 16.63
C ILE A 214 4.67 8.78 17.28
N THR A 215 4.80 10.04 17.69
CA THR A 215 3.72 10.85 18.26
C THR A 215 3.41 12.02 17.34
N GLY A 216 2.14 12.20 16.99
CA GLY A 216 1.69 13.28 16.13
C GLY A 216 0.19 13.53 16.26
N GLU A 217 -0.33 14.44 15.47
CA GLU A 217 -1.77 14.66 15.36
C GLU A 217 -2.40 13.58 14.48
N LYS A 218 -3.61 13.15 14.81
CA LYS A 218 -4.28 12.03 14.15
C LYS A 218 -4.38 12.18 12.63
N TRP A 219 -4.63 13.41 12.14
CA TRP A 219 -4.70 13.70 10.71
C TRP A 219 -3.40 13.36 9.94
N GLU A 220 -2.23 13.42 10.58
CA GLU A 220 -0.93 13.11 9.97
C GLU A 220 -0.81 11.63 9.56
N PHE A 221 -1.53 10.76 10.25
CA PHE A 221 -1.51 9.30 10.06
C PHE A 221 -2.64 8.78 9.17
N ILE A 222 -3.53 9.65 8.69
CA ILE A 222 -4.62 9.25 7.78
C ILE A 222 -4.07 9.06 6.36
N SER A 223 -4.46 7.95 5.73
CA SER A 223 -4.12 7.62 4.35
C SER A 223 -5.19 6.74 3.70
N SER A 224 -5.11 6.61 2.38
CA SER A 224 -5.94 5.71 1.57
C SER A 224 -5.76 4.23 1.91
#